data_123a28eacf491239c8360c9748aca9f7
#
_entry.id   123a28eacf491239c8360c9748aca9f7
#
_cell.length_a   1.000
_cell.length_b   1.000
_cell.length_c   1.000
_cell.angle_alpha   90.00
_cell.angle_beta   90.00
_cell.angle_gamma   90.00
#
_symmetry.space_group_name_H-M   'P 1'
#
loop_
_entity.id
_entity.type
_entity.pdbx_description
1 polymer ?
#
loop_
_entity_poly.entity_id
_entity_poly.type
_entity_poly.pdbx_seq_one_letter_code
_entity_poly.pdbx_strand_id
1 'polypeptide(L)'
;MNRVATYSLYERIWHWLQALAIITMLITGLEIHAPGRLHLFGFQRAVRVHEIVALLTVANAFLSLFYHLSTGALRKFVPEPKDYFSLALAQARYYAYGILRGAPHPVRGARHTRFNPLQQVTYILILNVLLPLQVITGILVWWAPSWPETIRRLGGLAAISYIHAMIAWLFAAFIIVHVYLSTTGPSILTYFKSMIFGWEEVNEAEESKPGRVSGKPDVAPEPVPTPTVTTP
;
A
#
# COMPACT_ATOMS: atom_id res chain seq x y z
N MET A 1 -17.96 22.83 -4.36
CA MET A 1 -17.09 21.71 -4.01
C MET A 1 -17.68 20.45 -4.60
N ASN A 2 -17.01 19.82 -5.54
CA ASN A 2 -17.46 18.58 -6.16
C ASN A 2 -16.88 17.39 -5.40
N ARG A 3 -17.67 16.33 -5.19
CA ARG A 3 -17.21 15.09 -4.59
C ARG A 3 -16.77 14.13 -5.67
N VAL A 4 -15.52 13.69 -5.61
CA VAL A 4 -14.97 12.71 -6.53
C VAL A 4 -14.79 11.39 -5.79
N ALA A 5 -15.39 10.31 -6.32
CA ALA A 5 -15.23 8.96 -5.75
C ALA A 5 -13.80 8.50 -5.92
N THR A 6 -13.13 8.19 -4.80
CA THR A 6 -11.69 7.86 -4.76
C THR A 6 -11.48 6.36 -4.52
N TYR A 7 -12.19 5.78 -3.56
CA TYR A 7 -12.03 4.38 -3.18
C TYR A 7 -13.37 3.64 -3.15
N SER A 8 -13.41 2.43 -3.71
CA SER A 8 -14.56 1.53 -3.61
C SER A 8 -14.77 1.05 -2.17
N LEU A 9 -15.97 0.58 -1.85
CA LEU A 9 -16.27 0.00 -0.54
C LEU A 9 -15.35 -1.18 -0.22
N TYR A 10 -15.08 -2.04 -1.22
CA TYR A 10 -14.18 -3.17 -1.10
C TYR A 10 -12.76 -2.73 -0.69
N GLU A 11 -12.18 -1.74 -1.39
CA GLU A 11 -10.82 -1.25 -1.10
C GLU A 11 -10.72 -0.66 0.31
N ARG A 12 -11.76 0.00 0.79
CA ARG A 12 -11.80 0.59 2.15
C ARG A 12 -11.88 -0.49 3.23
N ILE A 13 -12.80 -1.45 3.09
CA ILE A 13 -12.95 -2.55 4.04
C ILE A 13 -11.66 -3.37 4.09
N TRP A 14 -11.13 -3.74 2.93
CA TRP A 14 -9.89 -4.49 2.82
C TRP A 14 -8.71 -3.76 3.50
N HIS A 15 -8.57 -2.46 3.23
CA HIS A 15 -7.52 -1.63 3.84
C HIS A 15 -7.62 -1.61 5.37
N TRP A 16 -8.79 -1.35 5.93
CA TRP A 16 -8.94 -1.26 7.38
C TRP A 16 -8.78 -2.60 8.07
N LEU A 17 -9.26 -3.69 7.48
CA LEU A 17 -9.01 -5.04 7.99
C LEU A 17 -7.51 -5.34 8.01
N GLN A 18 -6.81 -5.04 6.91
CA GLN A 18 -5.37 -5.25 6.81
C GLN A 18 -4.58 -4.37 7.80
N ALA A 19 -4.95 -3.11 7.93
CA ALA A 19 -4.32 -2.19 8.87
C ALA A 19 -4.47 -2.67 10.33
N LEU A 20 -5.70 -3.07 10.72
CA LEU A 20 -5.97 -3.60 12.05
C LEU A 20 -5.17 -4.89 12.30
N ALA A 21 -5.14 -5.80 11.33
CA ALA A 21 -4.40 -7.05 11.44
C ALA A 21 -2.89 -6.81 11.62
N ILE A 22 -2.27 -5.96 10.79
CA ILE A 22 -0.84 -5.66 10.89
C ILE A 22 -0.51 -4.98 12.23
N ILE A 23 -1.31 -4.00 12.68
CA ILE A 23 -1.11 -3.33 13.96
C ILE A 23 -1.21 -4.35 15.11
N THR A 24 -2.21 -5.23 15.08
CA THR A 24 -2.37 -6.29 16.09
C THR A 24 -1.16 -7.23 16.11
N MET A 25 -0.67 -7.65 14.92
CA MET A 25 0.51 -8.51 14.82
C MET A 25 1.79 -7.80 15.30
N LEU A 26 1.96 -6.50 15.04
CA LEU A 26 3.10 -5.75 15.57
C LEU A 26 3.06 -5.67 17.09
N ILE A 27 1.91 -5.39 17.68
CA ILE A 27 1.76 -5.31 19.15
C ILE A 27 2.01 -6.67 19.80
N THR A 28 1.36 -7.72 19.29
CA THR A 28 1.53 -9.08 19.83
C THR A 28 2.94 -9.61 19.58
N GLY A 29 3.51 -9.34 18.40
CA GLY A 29 4.88 -9.70 18.07
C GLY A 29 5.91 -9.03 18.96
N LEU A 30 5.72 -7.76 19.32
CA LEU A 30 6.57 -7.05 20.25
C LEU A 30 6.50 -7.66 21.67
N GLU A 31 5.30 -8.03 22.12
CA GLU A 31 5.12 -8.71 23.41
C GLU A 31 5.78 -10.11 23.43
N ILE A 32 5.67 -10.87 22.34
CA ILE A 32 6.34 -12.18 22.20
C ILE A 32 7.85 -12.02 22.18
N HIS A 33 8.37 -10.98 21.50
CA HIS A 33 9.82 -10.73 21.40
C HIS A 33 10.42 -10.20 22.70
N ALA A 34 9.68 -9.46 23.51
CA ALA A 34 10.13 -8.85 24.75
C ALA A 34 9.13 -9.09 25.92
N PRO A 35 8.90 -10.34 26.33
CA PRO A 35 7.84 -10.69 27.30
C PRO A 35 8.03 -10.09 28.68
N GLY A 36 9.26 -9.65 29.03
CA GLY A 36 9.56 -8.95 30.28
C GLY A 36 9.31 -7.44 30.27
N ARG A 37 8.98 -6.84 29.13
CA ARG A 37 8.81 -5.39 28.96
C ARG A 37 7.38 -4.97 28.63
N LEU A 38 6.65 -5.83 27.93
CA LEU A 38 5.29 -5.55 27.49
C LEU A 38 4.37 -6.68 27.97
N HIS A 39 3.31 -6.33 28.69
CA HIS A 39 2.35 -7.26 29.30
C HIS A 39 0.91 -6.82 29.01
N LEU A 40 0.51 -6.79 27.72
CA LEU A 40 -0.84 -6.41 27.33
C LEU A 40 -1.80 -7.60 27.35
N PHE A 41 -1.36 -8.73 26.81
CA PHE A 41 -2.17 -9.94 26.66
C PHE A 41 -1.66 -11.08 27.56
N GLY A 42 -0.36 -11.08 27.90
CA GLY A 42 0.37 -12.20 28.44
C GLY A 42 0.86 -13.16 27.32
N PHE A 43 2.08 -13.68 27.45
CA PHE A 43 2.82 -14.38 26.41
C PHE A 43 1.99 -15.42 25.63
N GLN A 44 1.30 -16.34 26.32
CA GLN A 44 0.53 -17.40 25.65
C GLN A 44 -0.65 -16.85 24.84
N ARG A 45 -1.32 -15.80 25.32
CA ARG A 45 -2.43 -15.18 24.57
C ARG A 45 -1.90 -14.36 23.42
N ALA A 46 -0.78 -13.65 23.61
CA ALA A 46 -0.13 -12.90 22.55
C ALA A 46 0.26 -13.83 21.38
N VAL A 47 0.84 -15.00 21.66
CA VAL A 47 1.16 -16.03 20.65
C VAL A 47 -0.10 -16.46 19.91
N ARG A 48 -1.17 -16.86 20.62
CA ARG A 48 -2.42 -17.30 19.97
C ARG A 48 -3.06 -16.24 19.11
N VAL A 49 -3.13 -14.99 19.60
CA VAL A 49 -3.70 -13.86 18.84
C VAL A 49 -2.85 -13.59 17.60
N HIS A 50 -1.52 -13.61 17.75
CA HIS A 50 -0.58 -13.40 16.64
C HIS A 50 -0.79 -14.45 15.55
N GLU A 51 -0.85 -15.73 15.89
CA GLU A 51 -1.06 -16.83 14.93
C GLU A 51 -2.41 -16.75 14.22
N ILE A 52 -3.50 -16.52 14.97
CA ILE A 52 -4.85 -16.40 14.38
C ILE A 52 -4.90 -15.21 13.42
N VAL A 53 -4.41 -14.04 13.84
CA VAL A 53 -4.42 -12.84 13.01
C VAL A 53 -3.49 -13.00 11.79
N ALA A 54 -2.36 -13.69 11.93
CA ALA A 54 -1.47 -14.02 10.81
C ALA A 54 -2.19 -14.88 9.76
N LEU A 55 -2.90 -15.94 10.18
CA LEU A 55 -3.70 -16.78 9.26
C LEU A 55 -4.79 -15.97 8.55
N LEU A 56 -5.51 -15.10 9.28
CA LEU A 56 -6.52 -14.21 8.70
C LEU A 56 -5.89 -13.23 7.71
N THR A 57 -4.70 -12.70 8.00
CA THR A 57 -3.96 -11.81 7.11
C THR A 57 -3.56 -12.51 5.81
N VAL A 58 -3.04 -13.74 5.91
CA VAL A 58 -2.69 -14.55 4.73
C VAL A 58 -3.93 -14.84 3.89
N ALA A 59 -5.04 -15.25 4.52
CA ALA A 59 -6.31 -15.49 3.82
C ALA A 59 -6.82 -14.21 3.12
N ASN A 60 -6.77 -13.06 3.80
CA ASN A 60 -7.15 -11.77 3.23
C ASN A 60 -6.24 -11.37 2.06
N ALA A 61 -4.93 -11.64 2.13
CA ALA A 61 -3.99 -11.40 1.05
C ALA A 61 -4.31 -12.27 -0.19
N PHE A 62 -4.64 -13.55 0.00
CA PHE A 62 -5.07 -14.44 -1.08
C PHE A 62 -6.37 -13.97 -1.73
N LEU A 63 -7.37 -13.60 -0.95
CA LEU A 63 -8.64 -13.06 -1.47
C LEU A 63 -8.42 -11.78 -2.26
N SER A 64 -7.55 -10.91 -1.78
CA SER A 64 -7.18 -9.68 -2.48
C SER A 64 -6.45 -9.97 -3.80
N LEU A 65 -5.48 -10.88 -3.79
CA LEU A 65 -4.78 -11.30 -5.02
C LEU A 65 -5.76 -11.88 -6.03
N PHE A 66 -6.65 -12.78 -5.60
CA PHE A 66 -7.69 -13.37 -6.44
C PHE A 66 -8.60 -12.29 -7.04
N TYR A 67 -9.06 -11.33 -6.23
CA TYR A 67 -9.88 -10.22 -6.70
C TYR A 67 -9.15 -9.38 -7.76
N HIS A 68 -7.90 -9.00 -7.51
CA HIS A 68 -7.12 -8.18 -8.45
C HIS A 68 -6.78 -8.91 -9.75
N LEU A 69 -6.56 -10.22 -9.68
CA LEU A 69 -6.37 -11.07 -10.87
C LEU A 69 -7.67 -11.17 -11.69
N SER A 70 -8.79 -11.46 -11.04
CA SER A 70 -10.08 -11.69 -11.69
C SER A 70 -10.65 -10.41 -12.33
N THR A 71 -10.38 -9.24 -11.72
CA THR A 71 -10.86 -7.94 -12.22
C THR A 71 -9.89 -7.24 -13.17
N GLY A 72 -8.67 -7.79 -13.36
CA GLY A 72 -7.61 -7.14 -14.12
C GLY A 72 -7.03 -5.88 -13.44
N ALA A 73 -7.41 -5.63 -12.19
CA ALA A 73 -6.98 -4.44 -11.43
C ALA A 73 -5.47 -4.44 -11.11
N LEU A 74 -4.78 -5.57 -11.27
CA LEU A 74 -3.31 -5.68 -11.15
C LEU A 74 -2.56 -4.71 -12.09
N ARG A 75 -3.13 -4.35 -13.23
CA ARG A 75 -2.51 -3.40 -14.16
C ARG A 75 -2.24 -2.03 -13.52
N LYS A 76 -3.00 -1.65 -12.50
CA LYS A 76 -2.80 -0.39 -11.75
C LYS A 76 -1.50 -0.36 -10.95
N PHE A 77 -0.93 -1.53 -10.65
CA PHE A 77 0.31 -1.69 -9.89
C PHE A 77 1.54 -1.89 -10.78
N VAL A 78 1.34 -2.09 -12.09
CA VAL A 78 2.45 -2.26 -13.02
C VAL A 78 3.05 -0.88 -13.32
N PRO A 79 4.36 -0.67 -13.07
CA PRO A 79 5.04 0.58 -13.38
C PRO A 79 5.06 0.85 -14.88
N GLU A 80 4.77 2.08 -15.29
CA GLU A 80 5.03 2.49 -16.67
C GLU A 80 6.54 2.70 -16.87
N PRO A 81 7.12 2.22 -18.01
CA PRO A 81 8.56 1.98 -18.11
C PRO A 81 9.46 3.21 -18.24
N LYS A 82 8.92 4.44 -18.40
CA LYS A 82 9.75 5.64 -18.57
C LYS A 82 9.89 6.42 -17.25
N ASP A 83 11.13 6.62 -16.82
CA ASP A 83 11.55 7.48 -15.69
C ASP A 83 10.98 7.15 -14.30
N TYR A 84 10.39 5.96 -14.17
CA TYR A 84 9.67 5.53 -12.96
C TYR A 84 10.52 5.59 -11.69
N PHE A 85 11.73 5.03 -11.71
CA PHE A 85 12.62 5.03 -10.54
C PHE A 85 13.18 6.42 -10.23
N SER A 86 13.47 7.23 -11.25
CA SER A 86 13.95 8.59 -11.05
C SER A 86 12.86 9.47 -10.42
N LEU A 87 11.62 9.33 -10.87
CA LEU A 87 10.46 10.01 -10.30
C LEU A 87 10.17 9.55 -8.86
N ALA A 88 10.25 8.24 -8.59
CA ALA A 88 10.09 7.70 -7.24
C ALA A 88 11.16 8.25 -6.28
N LEU A 89 12.43 8.31 -6.73
CA LEU A 89 13.52 8.90 -5.94
C LEU A 89 13.35 10.40 -5.74
N ALA A 90 12.91 11.14 -6.76
CA ALA A 90 12.60 12.56 -6.65
C ALA A 90 11.49 12.82 -5.62
N GLN A 91 10.43 11.98 -5.64
CA GLN A 91 9.37 12.05 -4.64
C GLN A 91 9.85 11.70 -3.23
N ALA A 92 10.67 10.65 -3.08
CA ALA A 92 11.24 10.29 -1.78
C ALA A 92 12.07 11.45 -1.19
N ARG A 93 12.90 12.11 -2.02
CA ARG A 93 13.64 13.31 -1.60
C ARG A 93 12.74 14.48 -1.25
N TYR A 94 11.68 14.70 -2.01
CA TYR A 94 10.69 15.73 -1.73
C TYR A 94 10.04 15.52 -0.37
N TYR A 95 9.54 14.32 -0.06
CA TYR A 95 8.90 14.01 1.22
C TYR A 95 9.90 14.00 2.39
N ALA A 96 11.18 13.66 2.18
CA ALA A 96 12.18 13.66 3.22
C ALA A 96 12.61 15.09 3.64
N TYR A 97 12.82 16.01 2.69
CA TYR A 97 13.27 17.38 2.98
C TYR A 97 12.67 18.48 2.11
N GLY A 98 12.21 18.16 0.91
CA GLY A 98 11.70 19.16 -0.03
C GLY A 98 10.46 19.86 0.51
N ILE A 99 9.54 19.09 1.10
CA ILE A 99 8.29 19.59 1.70
C ILE A 99 8.57 20.59 2.84
N LEU A 100 9.59 20.32 3.66
CA LEU A 100 10.00 21.18 4.76
C LEU A 100 10.65 22.50 4.29
N ARG A 101 11.13 22.53 3.04
CA ARG A 101 11.76 23.69 2.40
C ARG A 101 10.82 24.43 1.44
N GLY A 102 9.55 24.05 1.37
CA GLY A 102 8.59 24.63 0.43
C GLY A 102 8.88 24.35 -1.05
N ALA A 103 9.66 23.29 -1.35
CA ALA A 103 9.98 22.93 -2.72
C ALA A 103 8.70 22.56 -3.50
N PRO A 104 8.63 22.80 -4.83
CA PRO A 104 7.50 22.39 -5.65
C PRO A 104 7.42 20.87 -5.73
N HIS A 105 6.18 20.32 -5.73
CA HIS A 105 5.96 18.87 -5.81
C HIS A 105 6.48 18.33 -7.16
N PRO A 106 7.35 17.29 -7.17
CA PRO A 106 8.05 16.83 -8.39
C PRO A 106 7.12 16.22 -9.45
N VAL A 107 5.94 15.72 -9.04
CA VAL A 107 4.96 15.09 -9.93
C VAL A 107 3.71 15.97 -10.01
N ARG A 108 3.83 17.14 -10.65
CA ARG A 108 2.68 17.97 -11.00
C ARG A 108 2.12 17.50 -12.33
N GLY A 109 0.89 16.99 -12.35
CA GLY A 109 0.15 16.71 -13.59
C GLY A 109 0.03 15.25 -14.02
N ALA A 110 0.73 14.29 -13.44
CA ALA A 110 0.57 12.86 -13.76
C ALA A 110 -0.62 12.24 -13.00
N ARG A 111 -1.84 12.69 -13.28
CA ARG A 111 -3.07 12.17 -12.67
C ARG A 111 -3.73 11.02 -13.44
N HIS A 112 -3.06 10.45 -14.42
CA HIS A 112 -3.62 9.31 -15.16
C HIS A 112 -3.44 7.96 -14.43
N THR A 113 -2.56 7.88 -13.44
CA THR A 113 -2.39 6.70 -12.61
C THR A 113 -2.89 6.97 -11.18
N ARG A 114 -3.68 6.05 -10.64
CA ARG A 114 -4.28 6.15 -9.30
C ARG A 114 -3.23 6.22 -8.17
N PHE A 115 -2.02 5.74 -8.42
CA PHE A 115 -0.90 5.72 -7.50
C PHE A 115 0.28 6.52 -8.07
N ASN A 116 0.95 7.28 -7.20
CA ASN A 116 2.19 7.94 -7.59
C ASN A 116 3.36 6.92 -7.67
N PRO A 117 4.46 7.23 -8.39
CA PRO A 117 5.57 6.31 -8.57
C PRO A 117 6.18 5.76 -7.26
N LEU A 118 6.29 6.59 -6.22
CA LEU A 118 6.79 6.16 -4.91
C LEU A 118 5.84 5.15 -4.24
N GLN A 119 4.53 5.40 -4.31
CA GLN A 119 3.53 4.48 -3.79
C GLN A 119 3.58 3.13 -4.51
N GLN A 120 3.71 3.12 -5.84
CA GLN A 120 3.81 1.88 -6.61
C GLN A 120 5.05 1.06 -6.24
N VAL A 121 6.25 1.70 -6.16
CA VAL A 121 7.49 1.02 -5.70
C VAL A 121 7.30 0.43 -4.32
N THR A 122 6.72 1.21 -3.41
CA THR A 122 6.49 0.77 -2.02
C THR A 122 5.53 -0.43 -1.97
N TYR A 123 4.43 -0.41 -2.73
CA TYR A 123 3.51 -1.55 -2.79
C TYR A 123 4.15 -2.79 -3.41
N ILE A 124 4.93 -2.65 -4.48
CA ILE A 124 5.67 -3.77 -5.07
C ILE A 124 6.61 -4.39 -4.03
N LEU A 125 7.39 -3.57 -3.33
CA LEU A 125 8.33 -4.04 -2.30
C LEU A 125 7.61 -4.75 -1.15
N ILE A 126 6.54 -4.15 -0.63
CA ILE A 126 5.80 -4.72 0.50
C ILE A 126 5.10 -6.01 0.11
N LEU A 127 4.34 -6.02 -1.00
CA LEU A 127 3.52 -7.16 -1.37
C LEU A 127 4.32 -8.32 -1.95
N ASN A 128 5.42 -8.05 -2.69
CA ASN A 128 6.17 -9.10 -3.38
C ASN A 128 7.47 -9.50 -2.66
N VAL A 129 7.95 -8.73 -1.70
CA VAL A 129 9.19 -9.04 -0.97
C VAL A 129 8.93 -9.18 0.53
N LEU A 130 8.50 -8.10 1.20
CA LEU A 130 8.37 -8.13 2.66
C LEU A 130 7.30 -9.10 3.14
N LEU A 131 6.10 -9.05 2.55
CA LEU A 131 4.99 -9.91 2.97
C LEU A 131 5.30 -11.41 2.75
N PRO A 132 5.78 -11.87 1.59
CA PRO A 132 6.18 -13.26 1.43
C PRO A 132 7.29 -13.70 2.41
N LEU A 133 8.32 -12.88 2.62
CA LEU A 133 9.37 -13.17 3.59
C LEU A 133 8.85 -13.24 5.02
N GLN A 134 7.94 -12.33 5.40
CA GLN A 134 7.30 -12.35 6.72
C GLN A 134 6.48 -13.61 6.92
N VAL A 135 5.70 -14.03 5.91
CA VAL A 135 4.90 -15.26 5.96
C VAL A 135 5.79 -16.49 6.03
N ILE A 136 6.82 -16.60 5.17
CA ILE A 136 7.75 -17.73 5.15
C ILE A 136 8.46 -17.87 6.49
N THR A 137 9.04 -16.79 7.02
CA THR A 137 9.72 -16.82 8.31
C THR A 137 8.77 -17.12 9.46
N GLY A 138 7.54 -16.62 9.43
CA GLY A 138 6.50 -16.93 10.41
C GLY A 138 6.12 -18.41 10.40
N ILE A 139 5.93 -19.01 9.22
CA ILE A 139 5.67 -20.45 9.07
C ILE A 139 6.83 -21.29 9.61
N LEU A 140 8.08 -20.90 9.31
CA LEU A 140 9.27 -21.60 9.81
C LEU A 140 9.37 -21.53 11.34
N VAL A 141 9.05 -20.39 11.95
CA VAL A 141 9.00 -20.28 13.43
C VAL A 141 7.87 -21.14 14.00
N TRP A 142 6.68 -21.10 13.40
CA TRP A 142 5.51 -21.86 13.86
C TRP A 142 5.72 -23.37 13.78
N TRP A 143 6.29 -23.86 12.68
CA TRP A 143 6.56 -25.30 12.48
C TRP A 143 7.94 -25.76 12.91
N ALA A 144 8.70 -24.94 13.60
CA ALA A 144 10.04 -25.28 14.05
C ALA A 144 10.13 -26.65 14.81
N PRO A 145 9.19 -27.01 15.70
CA PRO A 145 9.23 -28.31 16.38
C PRO A 145 9.08 -29.49 15.42
N SER A 146 8.36 -29.34 14.32
CA SER A 146 8.12 -30.39 13.32
C SER A 146 9.24 -30.53 12.29
N TRP A 147 10.05 -29.49 12.10
CA TRP A 147 11.12 -29.43 11.10
C TRP A 147 12.50 -29.09 11.67
N PRO A 148 12.97 -29.78 12.72
CA PRO A 148 14.17 -29.39 13.47
C PRO A 148 15.44 -29.36 12.61
N GLU A 149 15.58 -30.30 11.67
CA GLU A 149 16.74 -30.37 10.79
C GLU A 149 16.76 -29.23 9.78
N THR A 150 15.62 -28.87 9.19
CA THR A 150 15.49 -27.72 8.29
C THR A 150 15.82 -26.43 9.02
N ILE A 151 15.28 -26.25 10.21
CA ILE A 151 15.53 -25.08 11.05
C ILE A 151 17.02 -24.97 11.39
N ARG A 152 17.67 -26.08 11.76
CA ARG A 152 19.10 -26.12 12.05
C ARG A 152 19.95 -25.69 10.84
N ARG A 153 19.62 -26.18 9.64
CA ARG A 153 20.31 -25.79 8.38
C ARG A 153 20.14 -24.33 8.02
N LEU A 154 19.02 -23.72 8.39
CA LEU A 154 18.74 -22.31 8.18
C LEU A 154 19.34 -21.38 9.25
N GLY A 155 20.22 -21.88 10.11
CA GLY A 155 20.89 -21.10 11.15
C GLY A 155 20.22 -21.17 12.52
N GLY A 156 19.22 -22.02 12.70
CA GLY A 156 18.52 -22.24 13.97
C GLY A 156 17.33 -21.30 14.17
N LEU A 157 16.48 -21.64 15.13
CA LEU A 157 15.26 -20.91 15.44
C LEU A 157 15.53 -19.43 15.79
N ALA A 158 16.61 -19.16 16.52
CA ALA A 158 16.98 -17.80 16.90
C ALA A 158 17.22 -16.90 15.66
N ALA A 159 18.00 -17.39 14.69
CA ALA A 159 18.27 -16.62 13.47
C ALA A 159 17.00 -16.31 12.67
N ILE A 160 16.11 -17.31 12.50
CA ILE A 160 14.85 -17.14 11.79
C ILE A 160 13.93 -16.17 12.53
N SER A 161 13.84 -16.26 13.86
CA SER A 161 13.06 -15.34 14.69
C SER A 161 13.58 -13.90 14.62
N TYR A 162 14.90 -13.70 14.59
CA TYR A 162 15.49 -12.37 14.38
C TYR A 162 15.17 -11.80 13.01
N ILE A 163 15.25 -12.60 11.95
CA ILE A 163 14.87 -12.17 10.60
C ILE A 163 13.39 -11.78 10.55
N HIS A 164 12.51 -12.61 11.12
CA HIS A 164 11.07 -12.32 11.23
C HIS A 164 10.81 -11.00 11.97
N ALA A 165 11.47 -10.78 13.10
CA ALA A 165 11.36 -9.53 13.86
C ALA A 165 11.93 -8.33 13.09
N MET A 166 13.05 -8.47 12.37
CA MET A 166 13.61 -7.39 11.54
C MET A 166 12.63 -6.97 10.42
N ILE A 167 12.00 -7.93 9.76
CA ILE A 167 10.99 -7.63 8.74
C ILE A 167 9.78 -6.93 9.38
N ALA A 168 9.36 -7.34 10.58
CA ALA A 168 8.29 -6.68 11.33
C ALA A 168 8.64 -5.20 11.64
N TRP A 169 9.90 -4.89 11.98
CA TRP A 169 10.37 -3.50 12.14
C TRP A 169 10.30 -2.69 10.84
N LEU A 170 10.54 -3.31 9.68
CA LEU A 170 10.34 -2.64 8.38
C LEU A 170 8.86 -2.33 8.13
N PHE A 171 7.93 -3.24 8.51
CA PHE A 171 6.50 -2.95 8.48
C PHE A 171 6.11 -1.81 9.43
N ALA A 172 6.68 -1.78 10.65
CA ALA A 172 6.45 -0.67 11.58
C ALA A 172 6.93 0.67 11.03
N ALA A 173 8.13 0.71 10.46
CA ALA A 173 8.67 1.89 9.78
C ALA A 173 7.77 2.33 8.61
N PHE A 174 7.30 1.37 7.79
CA PHE A 174 6.36 1.65 6.72
C PHE A 174 5.08 2.30 7.24
N ILE A 175 4.47 1.80 8.32
CA ILE A 175 3.25 2.37 8.89
C ILE A 175 3.48 3.81 9.34
N ILE A 176 4.60 4.11 10.00
CA ILE A 176 4.94 5.46 10.45
C ILE A 176 5.02 6.41 9.24
N VAL A 177 5.76 6.01 8.19
CA VAL A 177 5.88 6.81 6.96
C VAL A 177 4.53 6.93 6.24
N HIS A 178 3.73 5.86 6.18
CA HIS A 178 2.42 5.83 5.56
C HIS A 178 1.44 6.81 6.25
N VAL A 179 1.40 6.77 7.57
CA VAL A 179 0.56 7.72 8.36
C VAL A 179 1.06 9.15 8.14
N TYR A 180 2.37 9.40 8.19
CA TYR A 180 2.93 10.71 7.89
C TYR A 180 2.49 11.20 6.50
N LEU A 181 2.66 10.38 5.45
CA LEU A 181 2.28 10.77 4.09
C LEU A 181 0.77 11.00 3.95
N SER A 182 -0.07 10.32 4.74
CA SER A 182 -1.52 10.55 4.74
C SER A 182 -1.89 11.95 5.27
N THR A 183 -1.01 12.61 6.02
CA THR A 183 -1.21 13.98 6.52
C THR A 183 -0.69 15.07 5.59
N THR A 184 -0.01 14.71 4.48
CA THR A 184 0.60 15.68 3.54
C THR A 184 -0.34 16.11 2.40
N GLY A 185 -1.64 15.81 2.50
CA GLY A 185 -2.67 16.22 1.55
C GLY A 185 -3.03 17.70 1.61
N PRO A 186 -4.04 18.13 0.84
CA PRO A 186 -4.57 19.50 0.88
C PRO A 186 -5.01 19.94 2.28
N SER A 187 -5.51 19.02 3.09
CA SER A 187 -5.64 19.17 4.53
C SER A 187 -5.15 17.89 5.22
N ILE A 188 -4.79 18.01 6.52
CA ILE A 188 -4.21 16.90 7.32
C ILE A 188 -5.09 15.63 7.29
N LEU A 189 -6.41 15.78 7.20
CA LEU A 189 -7.36 14.68 7.26
C LEU A 189 -7.94 14.28 5.88
N THR A 190 -7.55 14.92 4.78
CA THR A 190 -8.16 14.67 3.45
C THR A 190 -8.05 13.20 3.07
N TYR A 191 -6.85 12.62 3.06
CA TYR A 191 -6.64 11.24 2.66
C TYR A 191 -7.21 10.23 3.67
N PHE A 192 -7.19 10.56 4.95
CA PHE A 192 -7.82 9.74 5.98
C PHE A 192 -9.34 9.68 5.80
N LYS A 193 -9.98 10.84 5.57
CA LYS A 193 -11.42 10.92 5.29
C LYS A 193 -11.79 10.19 4.01
N SER A 194 -11.00 10.30 2.94
CA SER A 194 -11.27 9.61 1.68
C SER A 194 -11.21 8.09 1.84
N MET A 195 -10.34 7.58 2.72
CA MET A 195 -10.26 6.15 3.01
C MET A 195 -11.40 5.64 3.93
N ILE A 196 -12.08 6.52 4.65
CA ILE A 196 -13.30 6.18 5.43
C ILE A 196 -14.56 6.31 4.57
N PHE A 197 -14.73 7.45 3.90
CA PHE A 197 -15.97 7.81 3.22
C PHE A 197 -15.99 7.42 1.73
N GLY A 198 -14.82 7.19 1.10
CA GLY A 198 -14.66 6.79 -0.29
C GLY A 198 -14.68 7.93 -1.30
N TRP A 199 -14.69 9.18 -0.88
CA TRP A 199 -14.71 10.36 -1.74
C TRP A 199 -13.80 11.46 -1.20
N GLU A 200 -13.37 12.34 -2.11
CA GLU A 200 -12.55 13.51 -1.82
C GLU A 200 -13.28 14.77 -2.32
N GLU A 201 -13.22 15.86 -1.55
CA GLU A 201 -13.72 17.16 -1.98
C GLU A 201 -12.66 17.86 -2.82
N VAL A 202 -13.02 18.20 -4.05
CA VAL A 202 -12.14 18.92 -4.99
C VAL A 202 -12.68 20.32 -5.20
N ASN A 203 -11.84 21.34 -4.99
CA ASN A 203 -12.17 22.72 -5.31
C ASN A 203 -11.97 22.98 -6.80
N GLU A 204 -13.01 23.45 -7.49
CA GLU A 204 -12.96 23.83 -8.93
C GLU A 204 -11.89 24.89 -9.23
N ALA A 205 -11.62 25.80 -8.28
CA ALA A 205 -10.55 26.79 -8.38
C ALA A 205 -9.13 26.17 -8.45
N GLU A 206 -8.96 24.94 -8.03
CA GLU A 206 -7.71 24.20 -8.16
C GLU A 206 -7.63 23.40 -9.46
N GLU A 207 -8.76 23.06 -10.07
CA GLU A 207 -8.84 22.38 -11.36
C GLU A 207 -8.51 23.31 -12.53
N SER A 208 -8.77 24.61 -12.40
CA SER A 208 -8.53 25.64 -13.42
C SER A 208 -7.08 26.15 -13.48
N LYS A 209 -6.18 25.72 -12.60
CA LYS A 209 -4.77 26.12 -12.69
C LYS A 209 -4.08 25.45 -13.88
N PRO A 210 -3.39 26.23 -14.77
CA PRO A 210 -2.68 25.67 -15.91
C PRO A 210 -1.67 24.61 -15.45
N GLY A 211 -1.81 23.38 -15.95
CA GLY A 211 -1.03 22.19 -15.54
C GLY A 211 -1.84 21.09 -14.85
N ARG A 212 -3.11 21.30 -14.53
CA ARG A 212 -4.06 20.27 -14.12
C ARG A 212 -4.90 19.83 -15.31
N VAL A 213 -4.53 18.74 -15.96
CA VAL A 213 -5.34 18.16 -17.02
C VAL A 213 -6.61 17.57 -16.39
N SER A 214 -7.75 18.18 -16.73
CA SER A 214 -9.08 17.64 -16.45
C SER A 214 -9.19 16.24 -17.06
N GLY A 215 -9.54 15.24 -16.25
CA GLY A 215 -9.69 13.84 -16.69
C GLY A 215 -10.98 13.62 -17.50
N LYS A 216 -11.15 14.34 -18.60
CA LYS A 216 -12.05 13.94 -19.68
C LYS A 216 -11.19 13.33 -20.78
N PRO A 217 -11.45 12.10 -21.23
CA PRO A 217 -10.80 11.63 -22.45
C PRO A 217 -11.29 12.52 -23.60
N ASP A 218 -10.38 13.30 -24.20
CA ASP A 218 -10.59 13.89 -25.51
C ASP A 218 -10.64 12.75 -26.54
N VAL A 219 -11.77 12.08 -26.60
CA VAL A 219 -12.20 11.42 -27.82
C VAL A 219 -12.80 12.51 -28.66
N ALA A 220 -11.98 13.12 -29.51
CA ALA A 220 -12.50 13.90 -30.62
C ALA A 220 -13.49 13.01 -31.39
N PRO A 221 -14.72 13.46 -31.68
CA PRO A 221 -15.61 12.69 -32.52
C PRO A 221 -14.94 12.53 -33.88
N GLU A 222 -14.77 11.28 -34.32
CA GLU A 222 -14.36 11.01 -35.70
C GLU A 222 -15.30 11.77 -36.65
N PRO A 223 -14.75 12.46 -37.66
CA PRO A 223 -15.56 13.11 -38.66
C PRO A 223 -16.43 12.09 -39.41
N VAL A 224 -17.73 12.23 -39.28
CA VAL A 224 -18.69 11.38 -40.01
C VAL A 224 -18.36 11.50 -41.50
N PRO A 225 -18.10 10.38 -42.20
CA PRO A 225 -17.82 10.44 -43.63
C PRO A 225 -19.07 10.99 -44.37
N THR A 226 -18.91 12.10 -45.05
CA THR A 226 -19.93 12.70 -45.94
C THR A 226 -20.22 11.70 -47.07
N PRO A 227 -21.48 11.33 -47.30
CA PRO A 227 -21.83 10.47 -48.41
C PRO A 227 -21.50 11.18 -49.73
N THR A 228 -20.66 10.56 -50.55
CA THR A 228 -20.41 10.99 -51.94
C THR A 228 -21.71 10.79 -52.73
N VAL A 229 -22.35 11.88 -53.07
CA VAL A 229 -23.46 11.87 -54.03
C VAL A 229 -22.86 11.66 -55.41
N THR A 230 -23.05 10.47 -55.96
CA THR A 230 -22.86 10.20 -57.39
C THR A 230 -24.14 10.62 -58.09
N THR A 231 -24.07 11.69 -58.83
CA THR A 231 -25.08 12.10 -59.84
C THR A 231 -24.83 11.35 -61.15
N PRO A 232 -25.89 11.01 -61.89
CA PRO A 232 -25.88 10.14 -63.07
C PRO A 232 -25.22 10.77 -64.30
#